data_4af7752164bde6cb1fa108d79860e3bf
#
_entry.id   4af7752164bde6cb1fa108d79860e3bf
#
_cell.length_a   1.000
_cell.length_b   1.000
_cell.length_c   1.000
_cell.angle_alpha   90.00
_cell.angle_beta   90.00
_cell.angle_gamma   90.00
#
_symmetry.space_group_name_H-M   'P 1'
#
loop_
_entity.id
_entity.type
_entity.pdbx_description
1 polymer ?
#
loop_
_entity_poly.entity_id
_entity_poly.type
_entity_poly.pdbx_seq_one_letter_code
_entity_poly.pdbx_strand_id
1 'polypeptide(L)'
;SIEIKSKASGQVLFLGAEIGDFVEKGIVLARIDQRTPTNTLAQANADLEVAKVRLSNAKNQFNRSKRLHDEGNISDKSFEDAQEASSSAQAQFVRAEVFLENARIALDDTSVRSPIAGTVISRLAEVGQVITSPTSAVGGGTLLMEMADLNKVRVRALIDEIDIGKISIGQEVTLKVSAYRDKRFTGVVSKIEPMSKVDQNVT
;
A
#
# COMPACT_ATOMS: atom_id res chain seq x y z
N SER A 1 -11.99 -5.93 11.67
CA SER A 1 -10.87 -4.98 11.84
C SER A 1 -9.92 -5.05 10.65
N ILE A 2 -9.20 -3.99 10.44
CA ILE A 2 -8.12 -3.89 9.44
C ILE A 2 -6.85 -3.48 10.17
N GLU A 3 -5.78 -4.20 9.91
CA GLU A 3 -4.44 -3.89 10.40
C GLU A 3 -3.80 -2.82 9.52
N ILE A 4 -3.33 -1.73 10.14
CA ILE A 4 -2.59 -0.65 9.49
C ILE A 4 -1.10 -0.86 9.73
N LYS A 5 -0.41 -1.23 8.69
CA LYS A 5 1.06 -1.41 8.68
C LYS A 5 1.71 -0.34 7.82
N SER A 6 2.93 0.06 8.20
CA SER A 6 3.70 0.96 7.35
C SER A 6 4.30 0.22 6.16
N LYS A 7 4.26 0.84 4.99
CA LYS A 7 5.00 0.38 3.82
C LYS A 7 6.46 0.87 3.81
N ALA A 8 6.74 1.98 4.49
CA ALA A 8 8.09 2.52 4.66
C ALA A 8 8.70 2.08 5.98
N SER A 9 10.04 1.97 6.02
CA SER A 9 10.83 1.78 7.22
C SER A 9 11.39 3.12 7.69
N GLY A 10 11.52 3.32 9.00
CA GLY A 10 12.08 4.53 9.58
C GLY A 10 11.50 4.86 10.96
N GLN A 11 11.85 6.02 11.48
CA GLN A 11 11.33 6.51 12.75
C GLN A 11 9.94 7.12 12.57
N VAL A 12 9.01 6.78 13.46
CA VAL A 12 7.68 7.41 13.51
C VAL A 12 7.83 8.82 14.10
N LEU A 13 7.50 9.83 13.30
CA LEU A 13 7.59 11.23 13.72
C LEU A 13 6.25 11.77 14.25
N PHE A 14 5.15 11.18 13.78
CA PHE A 14 3.80 11.66 14.11
C PHE A 14 2.81 10.50 14.06
N LEU A 15 1.87 10.51 15.02
CA LEU A 15 0.67 9.66 15.04
C LEU A 15 -0.54 10.57 15.17
N GLY A 16 -1.47 10.49 14.22
CA GLY A 16 -2.58 11.43 14.05
C GLY A 16 -3.92 10.96 14.61
N ALA A 17 -3.96 9.80 15.28
CA ALA A 17 -5.19 9.27 15.86
C ALA A 17 -4.91 8.48 17.15
N GLU A 18 -5.85 8.56 18.09
CA GLU A 18 -5.84 7.81 19.35
C GLU A 18 -6.89 6.70 19.35
N ILE A 19 -6.78 5.81 20.33
CA ILE A 19 -7.78 4.73 20.50
C ILE A 19 -9.14 5.35 20.81
N GLY A 20 -10.14 4.98 20.03
CA GLY A 20 -11.51 5.49 20.13
C GLY A 20 -11.84 6.58 19.10
N ASP A 21 -10.85 7.17 18.43
CA ASP A 21 -11.08 8.20 17.43
C ASP A 21 -11.73 7.63 16.17
N PHE A 22 -12.72 8.33 15.65
CA PHE A 22 -13.25 8.07 14.32
C PHE A 22 -12.43 8.82 13.27
N VAL A 23 -11.97 8.10 12.28
CA VAL A 23 -11.12 8.63 11.20
C VAL A 23 -11.74 8.35 9.84
N GLU A 24 -11.77 9.36 8.98
CA GLU A 24 -12.23 9.20 7.60
C GLU A 24 -11.15 8.55 6.72
N LYS A 25 -11.60 7.95 5.60
CA LYS A 25 -10.71 7.39 4.60
C LYS A 25 -9.78 8.46 4.04
N GLY A 26 -8.48 8.15 3.96
CA GLY A 26 -7.44 9.04 3.38
C GLY A 26 -6.77 9.97 4.37
N ILE A 27 -7.27 10.11 5.60
CA ILE A 27 -6.62 10.89 6.66
C ILE A 27 -5.28 10.27 7.03
N VAL A 28 -4.28 11.11 7.29
CA VAL A 28 -2.93 10.69 7.69
C VAL A 28 -2.96 10.19 9.13
N LEU A 29 -2.67 8.91 9.31
CA LEU A 29 -2.62 8.23 10.61
C LEU A 29 -1.23 8.26 11.23
N ALA A 30 -0.19 8.16 10.40
CA ALA A 30 1.19 8.23 10.86
C ALA A 30 2.08 8.88 9.81
N ARG A 31 3.16 9.51 10.28
CA ARG A 31 4.22 10.05 9.41
C ARG A 31 5.56 9.49 9.88
N ILE A 32 6.28 8.91 8.93
CA ILE A 32 7.61 8.33 9.11
C ILE A 32 8.65 9.31 8.61
N ASP A 33 9.87 9.19 9.06
CA ASP A 33 10.99 10.06 8.63
C ASP A 33 11.12 10.10 7.10
N GLN A 34 10.97 11.28 6.55
CA GLN A 34 10.93 11.56 5.11
C GLN A 34 12.28 12.05 4.55
N ARG A 35 13.29 12.28 5.39
CA ARG A 35 14.55 12.90 4.95
C ARG A 35 15.23 12.13 3.83
N THR A 36 15.41 10.83 4.01
CA THR A 36 16.04 9.97 2.99
C THR A 36 15.20 9.85 1.72
N PRO A 37 13.89 9.53 1.76
CA PRO A 37 13.06 9.50 0.56
C PRO A 37 13.00 10.84 -0.18
N THR A 38 12.98 11.97 0.54
CA THR A 38 13.00 13.30 -0.07
C THR A 38 14.28 13.56 -0.85
N ASN A 39 15.44 13.20 -0.27
CA ASN A 39 16.73 13.35 -0.95
C ASN A 39 16.83 12.43 -2.18
N THR A 40 16.35 11.18 -2.07
CA THR A 40 16.29 10.25 -3.20
C THR A 40 15.40 10.78 -4.32
N LEU A 41 14.26 11.38 -3.99
CA LEU A 41 13.37 12.01 -4.96
C LEU A 41 14.05 13.20 -5.67
N ALA A 42 14.77 14.04 -4.93
CA ALA A 42 15.51 15.17 -5.51
C ALA A 42 16.59 14.70 -6.48
N GLN A 43 17.35 13.66 -6.11
CA GLN A 43 18.35 13.03 -6.97
C GLN A 43 17.72 12.44 -8.23
N ALA A 44 16.63 11.67 -8.10
CA ALA A 44 15.93 11.06 -9.21
C ALA A 44 15.39 12.10 -10.22
N ASN A 45 14.91 13.26 -9.72
CA ASN A 45 14.52 14.36 -10.59
C ASN A 45 15.70 14.92 -11.39
N ALA A 46 16.86 15.11 -10.76
CA ALA A 46 18.06 15.60 -11.45
C ALA A 46 18.55 14.61 -12.51
N ASP A 47 18.55 13.31 -12.20
CA ASP A 47 18.96 12.23 -13.11
C ASP A 47 18.01 12.17 -14.33
N LEU A 48 16.70 12.35 -14.12
CA LEU A 48 15.73 12.39 -15.22
C LEU A 48 15.99 13.59 -16.14
N GLU A 49 16.26 14.78 -15.61
CA GLU A 49 16.56 15.95 -16.45
C GLU A 49 17.85 15.74 -17.28
N VAL A 50 18.88 15.12 -16.71
CA VAL A 50 20.09 14.77 -17.46
C VAL A 50 19.77 13.76 -18.58
N ALA A 51 19.00 12.71 -18.28
CA ALA A 51 18.62 11.71 -19.26
C ALA A 51 17.77 12.30 -20.39
N LYS A 52 16.87 13.23 -20.08
CA LYS A 52 16.02 13.95 -21.02
C LYS A 52 16.85 14.80 -22.01
N VAL A 53 17.84 15.53 -21.51
CA VAL A 53 18.74 16.33 -22.35
C VAL A 53 19.57 15.42 -23.27
N ARG A 54 20.11 14.30 -22.73
CA ARG A 54 20.88 13.33 -23.53
C ARG A 54 20.02 12.73 -24.66
N LEU A 55 18.78 12.35 -24.34
CA LEU A 55 17.84 11.82 -25.33
C LEU A 55 17.54 12.85 -26.44
N SER A 56 17.27 14.11 -26.05
CA SER A 56 17.04 15.18 -27.02
C SER A 56 18.23 15.38 -27.98
N ASN A 57 19.45 15.41 -27.43
CA ASN A 57 20.66 15.53 -28.23
C ASN A 57 20.89 14.34 -29.15
N ALA A 58 20.68 13.11 -28.64
CA ALA A 58 20.83 11.88 -29.43
C ALA A 58 19.77 11.80 -30.55
N LYS A 59 18.52 12.16 -30.28
CA LYS A 59 17.45 12.24 -31.30
C LYS A 59 17.77 13.28 -32.40
N ASN A 60 18.27 14.46 -32.01
CA ASN A 60 18.67 15.50 -32.96
C ASN A 60 19.84 15.03 -33.84
N GLN A 61 20.82 14.32 -33.25
CA GLN A 61 21.94 13.75 -33.98
C GLN A 61 21.48 12.65 -34.96
N PHE A 62 20.63 11.73 -34.48
CA PHE A 62 20.04 10.69 -35.31
C PHE A 62 19.27 11.27 -36.54
N ASN A 63 18.41 12.26 -36.28
CA ASN A 63 17.65 12.92 -37.36
C ASN A 63 18.54 13.61 -38.37
N ARG A 64 19.68 14.17 -37.92
CA ARG A 64 20.68 14.77 -38.80
C ARG A 64 21.42 13.72 -39.61
N SER A 65 21.87 12.66 -38.95
CA SER A 65 22.53 11.51 -39.61
C SER A 65 21.61 10.85 -40.63
N LYS A 66 20.32 10.69 -40.32
CA LYS A 66 19.33 10.15 -41.24
C LYS A 66 19.25 10.94 -42.53
N ARG A 67 19.15 12.27 -42.47
CA ARG A 67 19.12 13.12 -43.67
C ARG A 67 20.40 13.01 -44.50
N LEU A 68 21.56 13.02 -43.84
CA LEU A 68 22.86 12.88 -44.56
C LEU A 68 23.04 11.51 -45.17
N HIS A 69 22.50 10.47 -44.55
CA HIS A 69 22.50 9.12 -45.13
C HIS A 69 21.58 9.01 -46.36
N ASP A 70 20.36 9.56 -46.26
CA ASP A 70 19.40 9.60 -47.37
C ASP A 70 19.95 10.39 -48.58
N GLU A 71 20.83 11.37 -48.34
CA GLU A 71 21.57 12.14 -49.36
C GLU A 71 22.86 11.46 -49.84
N GLY A 72 23.22 10.28 -49.29
CA GLY A 72 24.46 9.56 -49.63
C GLY A 72 25.75 10.18 -49.05
N ASN A 73 25.65 11.09 -48.06
CA ASN A 73 26.77 11.87 -47.55
C ASN A 73 27.47 11.22 -46.31
N ILE A 74 26.93 10.13 -45.77
CA ILE A 74 27.55 9.35 -44.68
C ILE A 74 27.41 7.85 -44.95
N SER A 75 28.27 7.03 -44.30
CA SER A 75 28.24 5.58 -44.38
C SER A 75 27.08 4.97 -43.59
N ASP A 76 26.65 3.75 -44.00
CA ASP A 76 25.65 2.95 -43.23
C ASP A 76 26.08 2.79 -41.80
N LYS A 77 27.37 2.49 -41.53
CA LYS A 77 27.91 2.38 -40.17
C LYS A 77 27.68 3.66 -39.33
N SER A 78 27.94 4.83 -39.90
CA SER A 78 27.74 6.10 -39.18
C SER A 78 26.26 6.37 -38.88
N PHE A 79 25.37 5.94 -39.72
CA PHE A 79 23.92 5.99 -39.49
C PHE A 79 23.50 5.02 -38.38
N GLU A 80 23.97 3.76 -38.45
CA GLU A 80 23.70 2.74 -37.43
C GLU A 80 24.21 3.16 -36.04
N ASP A 81 25.44 3.72 -35.94
CA ASP A 81 26.01 4.24 -34.71
C ASP A 81 25.10 5.36 -34.10
N ALA A 82 24.56 6.25 -34.92
CA ALA A 82 23.66 7.30 -34.47
C ALA A 82 22.28 6.75 -34.03
N GLN A 83 21.79 5.72 -34.67
CA GLN A 83 20.56 5.01 -34.31
C GLN A 83 20.73 4.29 -32.96
N GLU A 84 21.85 3.59 -32.77
CA GLU A 84 22.17 2.91 -31.51
C GLU A 84 22.27 3.91 -30.37
N ALA A 85 22.98 5.04 -30.55
CA ALA A 85 23.10 6.10 -29.57
C ALA A 85 21.74 6.67 -29.17
N SER A 86 20.82 6.89 -30.15
CA SER A 86 19.47 7.36 -29.87
C SER A 86 18.65 6.34 -29.08
N SER A 87 18.73 5.04 -29.47
CA SER A 87 18.04 3.96 -28.78
C SER A 87 18.57 3.76 -27.34
N SER A 88 19.88 3.84 -27.14
CA SER A 88 20.53 3.77 -25.83
C SER A 88 20.09 4.94 -24.93
N ALA A 89 20.06 6.18 -25.47
CA ALA A 89 19.59 7.34 -24.72
C ALA A 89 18.11 7.24 -24.36
N GLN A 90 17.27 6.70 -25.25
CA GLN A 90 15.86 6.44 -24.97
C GLN A 90 15.70 5.44 -23.81
N ALA A 91 16.48 4.36 -23.80
CA ALA A 91 16.45 3.38 -22.73
C ALA A 91 16.92 3.96 -21.38
N GLN A 92 17.92 4.88 -21.41
CA GLN A 92 18.37 5.60 -20.21
C GLN A 92 17.29 6.54 -19.66
N PHE A 93 16.59 7.25 -20.53
CA PHE A 93 15.48 8.12 -20.15
C PHE A 93 14.37 7.32 -19.46
N VAL A 94 13.92 6.21 -20.05
CA VAL A 94 12.88 5.36 -19.45
C VAL A 94 13.31 4.82 -18.09
N ARG A 95 14.58 4.41 -17.94
CA ARG A 95 15.10 3.96 -16.62
C ARG A 95 15.06 5.08 -15.58
N ALA A 96 15.45 6.30 -15.95
CA ALA A 96 15.40 7.46 -15.04
C ALA A 96 13.96 7.84 -14.67
N GLU A 97 13.02 7.74 -15.60
CA GLU A 97 11.59 7.97 -15.35
C GLU A 97 11.01 6.96 -14.35
N VAL A 98 11.30 5.68 -14.53
CA VAL A 98 10.89 4.62 -13.58
C VAL A 98 11.54 4.83 -12.20
N PHE A 99 12.82 5.23 -12.16
CA PHE A 99 13.50 5.50 -10.89
C PHE A 99 12.86 6.68 -10.16
N LEU A 100 12.50 7.74 -10.86
CA LEU A 100 11.76 8.87 -10.28
C LEU A 100 10.41 8.45 -9.72
N GLU A 101 9.66 7.63 -10.45
CA GLU A 101 8.35 7.15 -9.98
C GLU A 101 8.49 6.29 -8.71
N ASN A 102 9.48 5.40 -8.67
CA ASN A 102 9.77 4.62 -7.47
C ASN A 102 10.16 5.50 -6.27
N ALA A 103 10.92 6.57 -6.50
CA ALA A 103 11.27 7.53 -5.44
C ALA A 103 10.03 8.30 -4.93
N ARG A 104 9.09 8.63 -5.80
CA ARG A 104 7.80 9.25 -5.41
C ARG A 104 6.97 8.32 -4.56
N ILE A 105 6.84 7.06 -4.98
CA ILE A 105 6.11 6.04 -4.21
C ILE A 105 6.76 5.85 -2.84
N ALA A 106 8.08 5.75 -2.76
CA ALA A 106 8.79 5.61 -1.50
C ALA A 106 8.57 6.79 -0.55
N LEU A 107 8.47 8.01 -1.07
CA LEU A 107 8.12 9.19 -0.28
C LEU A 107 6.66 9.17 0.16
N ASP A 108 5.72 8.83 -0.70
CA ASP A 108 4.30 8.75 -0.36
C ASP A 108 4.03 7.68 0.70
N ASP A 109 4.70 6.53 0.61
CA ASP A 109 4.61 5.43 1.57
C ASP A 109 5.06 5.80 3.00
N THR A 110 5.80 6.90 3.17
CA THR A 110 6.13 7.45 4.51
C THR A 110 4.94 8.11 5.20
N SER A 111 3.89 8.43 4.46
CA SER A 111 2.65 9.00 4.97
C SER A 111 1.57 7.93 5.02
N VAL A 112 1.44 7.25 6.14
CA VAL A 112 0.44 6.18 6.33
C VAL A 112 -0.95 6.79 6.44
N ARG A 113 -1.84 6.45 5.51
CA ARG A 113 -3.22 6.95 5.46
C ARG A 113 -4.22 5.86 5.77
N SER A 114 -5.36 6.26 6.30
CA SER A 114 -6.47 5.33 6.55
C SER A 114 -7.04 4.79 5.22
N PRO A 115 -7.11 3.45 5.03
CA PRO A 115 -7.73 2.86 3.85
C PRO A 115 -9.27 2.86 3.90
N ILE A 116 -9.86 3.01 5.09
CA ILE A 116 -11.30 3.00 5.33
C ILE A 116 -11.71 4.16 6.24
N ALA A 117 -12.99 4.50 6.26
CA ALA A 117 -13.58 5.25 7.37
C ALA A 117 -13.88 4.26 8.52
N GLY A 118 -13.53 4.60 9.74
CA GLY A 118 -13.73 3.73 10.89
C GLY A 118 -13.10 4.27 12.16
N THR A 119 -13.24 3.50 13.24
CA THR A 119 -12.70 3.85 14.57
C THR A 119 -11.40 3.09 14.83
N VAL A 120 -10.42 3.76 15.40
CA VAL A 120 -9.17 3.15 15.88
C VAL A 120 -9.48 2.32 17.14
N ILE A 121 -9.26 1.02 17.05
CA ILE A 121 -9.53 0.08 18.16
C ILE A 121 -8.29 -0.29 18.95
N SER A 122 -7.11 -0.19 18.33
CA SER A 122 -5.82 -0.46 18.98
C SER A 122 -4.72 0.38 18.32
N ARG A 123 -3.78 0.86 19.14
CA ARG A 123 -2.57 1.56 18.72
C ARG A 123 -1.38 0.85 19.36
N LEU A 124 -0.49 0.32 18.52
CA LEU A 124 0.65 -0.51 18.94
C LEU A 124 1.99 0.20 18.74
N ALA A 125 2.02 1.23 17.88
CA ALA A 125 3.23 2.02 17.65
C ALA A 125 3.22 3.31 18.47
N GLU A 126 4.41 3.79 18.83
CA GLU A 126 4.64 5.03 19.54
C GLU A 126 5.48 6.02 18.70
N VAL A 127 5.29 7.32 18.96
CA VAL A 127 6.14 8.36 18.36
C VAL A 127 7.58 8.18 18.85
N GLY A 128 8.54 8.24 17.91
CA GLY A 128 9.94 7.98 18.18
C GLY A 128 10.39 6.53 17.95
N GLN A 129 9.46 5.60 17.87
CA GLN A 129 9.75 4.19 17.56
C GLN A 129 10.28 4.03 16.16
N VAL A 130 11.28 3.14 15.97
CA VAL A 130 11.76 2.72 14.64
C VAL A 130 10.96 1.52 14.19
N ILE A 131 10.39 1.61 12.99
CA ILE A 131 9.54 0.59 12.39
C ILE A 131 10.14 0.05 11.09
N THR A 132 9.73 -1.15 10.73
CA THR A 132 10.15 -1.84 9.51
C THR A 132 8.96 -2.09 8.59
N SER A 133 9.21 -1.98 7.27
CA SER A 133 8.20 -2.30 6.27
C SER A 133 8.02 -3.81 6.09
N PRO A 134 6.85 -4.28 5.59
CA PRO A 134 6.62 -5.68 5.26
C PRO A 134 7.56 -6.23 4.20
N THR A 135 8.09 -5.39 3.32
CA THR A 135 9.04 -5.76 2.28
C THR A 135 10.47 -5.98 2.80
N SER A 136 10.78 -5.40 3.97
CA SER A 136 12.11 -5.45 4.57
C SER A 136 12.21 -6.43 5.76
N ALA A 137 11.07 -6.92 6.27
CA ALA A 137 11.01 -7.76 7.45
C ALA A 137 10.40 -9.13 7.16
N VAL A 138 11.10 -10.19 7.56
CA VAL A 138 10.63 -11.59 7.46
C VAL A 138 9.32 -11.84 8.23
N GLY A 139 8.99 -11.00 9.22
CA GLY A 139 7.77 -11.07 10.03
C GLY A 139 6.57 -10.25 9.54
N GLY A 140 6.61 -9.69 8.31
CA GLY A 140 5.45 -8.98 7.73
C GLY A 140 5.30 -7.51 8.14
N GLY A 141 6.36 -6.87 8.68
CA GLY A 141 6.38 -5.45 9.02
C GLY A 141 5.73 -5.10 10.38
N THR A 142 5.96 -3.87 10.83
CA THR A 142 5.46 -3.39 12.12
C THR A 142 3.99 -2.95 12.00
N LEU A 143 3.14 -3.51 12.84
CA LEU A 143 1.75 -3.09 13.01
C LEU A 143 1.69 -1.77 13.77
N LEU A 144 1.08 -0.74 13.16
CA LEU A 144 0.96 0.59 13.75
C LEU A 144 -0.30 0.71 14.58
N MET A 145 -1.44 0.36 14.00
CA MET A 145 -2.74 0.43 14.65
C MET A 145 -3.74 -0.50 13.96
N GLU A 146 -4.85 -0.77 14.64
CA GLU A 146 -5.99 -1.48 14.09
C GLU A 146 -7.21 -0.56 14.03
N MET A 147 -7.95 -0.68 12.95
CA MET A 147 -9.19 0.07 12.73
C MET A 147 -10.36 -0.86 12.45
N ALA A 148 -11.56 -0.47 12.84
CA ALA A 148 -12.78 -1.18 12.51
C ALA A 148 -13.90 -0.22 12.15
N ASP A 149 -14.75 -0.63 11.20
CA ASP A 149 -16.07 -0.02 11.01
C ASP A 149 -17.02 -0.61 12.06
N LEU A 150 -17.38 0.20 13.04
CA LEU A 150 -18.26 -0.20 14.14
C LEU A 150 -19.75 -0.12 13.76
N ASN A 151 -20.09 0.43 12.57
CA ASN A 151 -21.48 0.48 12.11
C ASN A 151 -22.00 -0.90 11.66
N LYS A 152 -21.08 -1.81 11.28
CA LYS A 152 -21.39 -3.17 10.87
C LYS A 152 -20.67 -4.17 11.75
N VAL A 153 -21.38 -4.74 12.69
CA VAL A 153 -20.86 -5.75 13.61
C VAL A 153 -21.29 -7.13 13.14
N ARG A 154 -20.36 -8.09 13.17
CA ARG A 154 -20.67 -9.50 12.96
C ARG A 154 -20.51 -10.24 14.27
N VAL A 155 -21.50 -11.03 14.63
CA VAL A 155 -21.42 -11.93 15.77
C VAL A 155 -21.15 -13.33 15.24
N ARG A 156 -20.10 -13.97 15.74
CA ARG A 156 -19.82 -15.38 15.47
C ARG A 156 -20.36 -16.19 16.63
N ALA A 157 -21.34 -17.03 16.35
CA ALA A 157 -21.88 -18.00 17.29
C ALA A 157 -21.29 -19.38 16.98
N LEU A 158 -20.86 -20.08 18.02
CA LEU A 158 -20.51 -21.51 17.94
C LEU A 158 -21.78 -22.31 18.20
N ILE A 159 -22.12 -23.21 17.30
CA ILE A 159 -23.34 -24.00 17.33
C ILE A 159 -22.96 -25.46 17.27
N ASP A 160 -23.61 -26.24 18.09
CA ASP A 160 -23.42 -27.70 18.16
C ASP A 160 -23.81 -28.35 16.83
N GLU A 161 -23.12 -29.42 16.45
CA GLU A 161 -23.38 -30.21 15.25
C GLU A 161 -24.83 -30.70 15.17
N ILE A 162 -25.42 -31.04 16.33
CA ILE A 162 -26.80 -31.52 16.42
C ILE A 162 -27.84 -30.43 16.02
N ASP A 163 -27.50 -29.17 16.24
CA ASP A 163 -28.43 -28.05 16.00
C ASP A 163 -28.17 -27.31 14.67
N ILE A 164 -27.02 -27.55 14.02
CA ILE A 164 -26.66 -26.86 12.79
C ILE A 164 -27.67 -27.08 11.64
N GLY A 165 -28.29 -28.25 11.60
CA GLY A 165 -29.31 -28.60 10.60
C GLY A 165 -30.59 -27.77 10.69
N LYS A 166 -30.82 -27.08 11.82
CA LYS A 166 -31.99 -26.22 12.06
C LYS A 166 -31.76 -24.77 11.64
N ILE A 167 -30.55 -24.44 11.19
CA ILE A 167 -30.16 -23.06 10.87
C ILE A 167 -30.02 -22.90 9.37
N SER A 168 -30.61 -21.83 8.85
CA SER A 168 -30.54 -21.49 7.44
C SER A 168 -29.98 -20.08 7.21
N ILE A 169 -29.25 -19.91 6.10
CA ILE A 169 -28.79 -18.59 5.68
C ILE A 169 -30.02 -17.69 5.40
N GLY A 170 -30.00 -16.44 5.89
CA GLY A 170 -31.13 -15.53 5.80
C GLY A 170 -32.11 -15.59 6.98
N GLN A 171 -31.95 -16.56 7.90
CA GLN A 171 -32.78 -16.67 9.10
C GLN A 171 -32.58 -15.47 10.02
N GLU A 172 -33.70 -14.88 10.50
CA GLU A 172 -33.66 -13.80 11.51
C GLU A 172 -33.24 -14.35 12.87
N VAL A 173 -32.37 -13.60 13.55
CA VAL A 173 -31.89 -13.92 14.89
C VAL A 173 -32.02 -12.71 15.80
N THR A 174 -32.33 -12.98 17.07
CA THR A 174 -32.36 -11.95 18.12
C THR A 174 -31.17 -12.16 19.05
N LEU A 175 -30.37 -11.12 19.19
CA LEU A 175 -29.18 -11.11 20.05
C LEU A 175 -29.47 -10.35 21.34
N LYS A 176 -29.11 -10.95 22.47
CA LYS A 176 -29.11 -10.30 23.78
C LYS A 176 -27.65 -10.16 24.25
N VAL A 177 -27.27 -8.97 24.62
CA VAL A 177 -25.92 -8.64 25.07
C VAL A 177 -25.98 -8.30 26.55
N SER A 178 -25.10 -8.91 27.36
CA SER A 178 -25.09 -8.74 28.82
C SER A 178 -24.88 -7.29 29.25
N ALA A 179 -24.18 -6.47 28.46
CA ALA A 179 -23.96 -5.05 28.71
C ALA A 179 -25.22 -4.18 28.48
N TYR A 180 -26.19 -4.68 27.70
CA TYR A 180 -27.44 -3.95 27.35
C TYR A 180 -28.62 -4.88 27.55
N ARG A 181 -28.98 -5.18 28.80
CA ARG A 181 -29.99 -6.19 29.17
C ARG A 181 -31.38 -5.88 28.59
N ASP A 182 -31.68 -4.59 28.43
CA ASP A 182 -32.99 -4.13 27.97
C ASP A 182 -33.07 -3.91 26.43
N LYS A 183 -31.94 -4.05 25.73
CA LYS A 183 -31.90 -3.91 24.26
C LYS A 183 -31.84 -5.26 23.59
N ARG A 184 -32.72 -5.46 22.60
CA ARG A 184 -32.66 -6.60 21.69
C ARG A 184 -32.10 -6.13 20.36
N PHE A 185 -31.08 -6.82 19.89
CA PHE A 185 -30.50 -6.54 18.58
C PHE A 185 -31.00 -7.61 17.62
N THR A 186 -31.50 -7.20 16.46
CA THR A 186 -31.89 -8.11 15.40
C THR A 186 -30.79 -8.24 14.37
N GLY A 187 -30.63 -9.42 13.82
CA GLY A 187 -29.67 -9.72 12.78
C GLY A 187 -30.16 -10.84 11.89
N VAL A 188 -29.41 -11.15 10.85
CA VAL A 188 -29.67 -12.27 9.96
C VAL A 188 -28.45 -13.16 9.85
N VAL A 189 -28.65 -14.46 9.73
CA VAL A 189 -27.59 -15.42 9.47
C VAL A 189 -27.03 -15.15 8.07
N SER A 190 -25.83 -14.59 8.00
CA SER A 190 -25.19 -14.24 6.72
C SER A 190 -24.36 -15.38 6.14
N LYS A 191 -23.82 -16.25 6.98
CA LYS A 191 -22.96 -17.36 6.56
C LYS A 191 -22.93 -18.46 7.61
N ILE A 192 -22.87 -19.70 7.16
CA ILE A 192 -22.60 -20.88 7.97
C ILE A 192 -21.23 -21.40 7.54
N GLU A 193 -20.28 -21.47 8.46
CA GLU A 193 -18.94 -21.98 8.21
C GLU A 193 -18.83 -23.39 8.82
N PRO A 194 -18.67 -24.46 8.02
CA PRO A 194 -18.46 -25.80 8.53
C PRO A 194 -17.01 -25.93 9.03
N MET A 195 -16.74 -25.45 10.23
CA MET A 195 -15.47 -25.67 10.90
C MET A 195 -15.74 -26.46 12.18
N SER A 196 -15.31 -27.70 12.23
CA SER A 196 -15.23 -28.43 13.48
C SER A 196 -14.03 -27.92 14.29
N LYS A 197 -14.29 -27.15 15.34
CA LYS A 197 -13.31 -26.92 16.40
C LYS A 197 -13.51 -28.04 17.42
N VAL A 198 -12.62 -28.99 17.43
CA VAL A 198 -12.55 -29.96 18.53
C VAL A 198 -11.91 -29.21 19.70
N ASP A 199 -12.71 -28.65 20.60
CA ASP A 199 -12.23 -28.26 21.92
C ASP A 199 -11.97 -29.57 22.73
N GLN A 200 -10.70 -29.95 22.76
CA GLN A 200 -10.26 -30.99 23.68
C GLN A 200 -10.33 -30.46 25.11
N ASN A 201 -11.50 -30.49 25.70
CA ASN A 201 -11.64 -30.47 27.17
C ASN A 201 -13.00 -31.08 27.55
N VAL A 202 -13.07 -32.42 27.48
CA VAL A 202 -14.07 -33.20 28.25
C VAL A 202 -13.26 -34.17 29.05
N THR A 203 -13.07 -33.84 30.31
CA THR A 203 -12.85 -34.82 31.40
C THR A 203 -14.20 -35.13 31.98
#